data_fae6a0f22adb7a9d50104b79998ba0a5
#
_entry.id   fae6a0f22adb7a9d50104b79998ba0a5
#
_cell.length_a   1.000
_cell.length_b   1.000
_cell.length_c   1.000
_cell.angle_alpha   90.00
_cell.angle_beta   90.00
_cell.angle_gamma   90.00
#
_symmetry.space_group_name_H-M   'P 1'
#
loop_
_entity.id
_entity.type
_entity.pdbx_description
1 polymer ?
#
loop_
_entity_poly.entity_id
_entity_poly.type
_entity_poly.pdbx_seq_one_letter_code
_entity_poly.pdbx_strand_id
1 'polypeptide(L)'
;MILGEDTPKQIREGEELDVAKLSAYLEHQFGAGEVSVAQFPGGHSNLTYLVRHGDREYVLRRPPFGNKVKSAHDMGREFTVLTKLSAVYDRAPRPFAYEPTGDVLGAPFYLMERRRGVILRKDLPAELVNDHARVRRRGRRSAPGRGIPAGSVPGGPE
;
A
#
# COMPACT_ATOMS: atom_id res chain seq x y z
N MET A 1 -7.49 -6.85 23.79
CA MET A 1 -7.95 -7.33 22.46
C MET A 1 -8.00 -6.09 21.57
N ILE A 2 -7.03 -5.98 20.68
CA ILE A 2 -6.96 -4.83 19.76
C ILE A 2 -7.99 -5.10 18.65
N LEU A 3 -9.04 -4.28 18.62
CA LEU A 3 -10.15 -4.41 17.70
C LEU A 3 -9.67 -4.28 16.25
N GLY A 4 -9.93 -5.33 15.45
CA GLY A 4 -9.93 -5.23 13.99
C GLY A 4 -8.57 -5.03 13.30
N GLU A 5 -7.46 -5.31 14.00
CA GLU A 5 -6.17 -5.39 13.30
C GLU A 5 -6.26 -6.46 12.22
N ASP A 6 -5.90 -6.12 10.98
CA ASP A 6 -5.93 -7.08 9.89
C ASP A 6 -4.82 -8.11 10.12
N THR A 7 -5.22 -9.24 10.71
CA THR A 7 -4.31 -10.30 11.08
C THR A 7 -4.09 -11.21 9.88
N PRO A 8 -2.83 -11.40 9.44
CA PRO A 8 -2.53 -12.36 8.39
C PRO A 8 -2.87 -13.78 8.85
N LYS A 9 -3.34 -14.59 7.93
CA LYS A 9 -3.76 -15.95 8.12
C LYS A 9 -2.89 -16.92 7.32
N GLN A 10 -3.19 -18.20 7.41
CA GLN A 10 -2.61 -19.21 6.54
C GLN A 10 -2.89 -18.87 5.08
N ILE A 11 -1.94 -19.16 4.20
CA ILE A 11 -2.05 -18.92 2.77
C ILE A 11 -3.15 -19.83 2.21
N ARG A 12 -3.97 -19.29 1.32
CA ARG A 12 -5.02 -20.04 0.63
C ARG A 12 -4.40 -21.03 -0.35
N GLU A 13 -5.04 -22.18 -0.48
CA GLU A 13 -4.65 -23.22 -1.45
C GLU A 13 -4.58 -22.64 -2.87
N GLY A 14 -3.48 -22.90 -3.56
CA GLY A 14 -3.20 -22.39 -4.91
C GLY A 14 -2.69 -20.95 -4.97
N GLU A 15 -2.49 -20.30 -3.83
CA GLU A 15 -1.93 -18.94 -3.74
C GLU A 15 -0.57 -18.91 -3.01
N GLU A 16 0.07 -20.07 -2.87
CA GLU A 16 1.37 -20.21 -2.22
C GLU A 16 2.47 -19.52 -3.04
N LEU A 17 3.40 -18.89 -2.34
CA LEU A 17 4.59 -18.30 -2.96
C LEU A 17 5.76 -19.29 -2.93
N ASP A 18 6.61 -19.25 -3.95
CA ASP A 18 7.90 -19.93 -3.92
C ASP A 18 8.83 -19.21 -2.91
N VAL A 19 8.81 -19.71 -1.67
CA VAL A 19 9.54 -19.10 -0.56
C VAL A 19 11.05 -19.17 -0.79
N ALA A 20 11.55 -20.20 -1.48
CA ALA A 20 12.98 -20.32 -1.76
C ALA A 20 13.45 -19.23 -2.71
N LYS A 21 12.72 -18.99 -3.81
CA LYS A 21 13.02 -17.89 -4.74
C LYS A 21 12.84 -16.52 -4.11
N LEU A 22 11.79 -16.36 -3.29
CA LEU A 22 11.56 -15.12 -2.57
C LEU A 22 12.70 -14.85 -1.58
N SER A 23 13.18 -15.87 -0.87
CA SER A 23 14.30 -15.77 0.07
C SER A 23 15.58 -15.32 -0.63
N ALA A 24 15.93 -15.94 -1.76
CA ALA A 24 17.10 -15.55 -2.56
C ALA A 24 16.99 -14.09 -3.05
N TYR A 25 15.81 -13.69 -3.50
CA TYR A 25 15.55 -12.31 -3.91
C TYR A 25 15.73 -11.32 -2.74
N LEU A 26 15.16 -11.63 -1.57
CA LEU A 26 15.25 -10.77 -0.38
C LEU A 26 16.68 -10.69 0.14
N GLU A 27 17.41 -11.79 0.13
CA GLU A 27 18.83 -11.84 0.52
C GLU A 27 19.67 -10.93 -0.37
N HIS A 28 19.43 -10.95 -1.67
CA HIS A 28 20.09 -10.06 -2.62
C HIS A 28 19.77 -8.59 -2.39
N GLN A 29 18.52 -8.26 -2.02
CA GLN A 29 18.08 -6.88 -1.82
C GLN A 29 18.43 -6.31 -0.43
N PHE A 30 18.37 -7.13 0.61
CA PHE A 30 18.37 -6.66 2.00
C PHE A 30 19.36 -7.39 2.90
N GLY A 31 20.11 -8.36 2.37
CA GLY A 31 21.03 -9.22 3.12
C GLY A 31 20.37 -10.50 3.64
N ALA A 32 21.16 -11.33 4.34
CA ALA A 32 20.69 -12.62 4.85
C ALA A 32 19.61 -12.48 5.93
N GLY A 33 18.64 -13.37 5.93
CA GLY A 33 17.56 -13.41 6.92
C GLY A 33 16.62 -14.59 6.67
N GLU A 34 16.07 -15.14 7.74
CA GLU A 34 15.02 -16.16 7.65
C GLU A 34 13.73 -15.55 7.07
N VAL A 35 13.10 -16.26 6.13
CA VAL A 35 11.89 -15.79 5.47
C VAL A 35 10.67 -16.61 5.88
N SER A 36 9.62 -15.93 6.30
CA SER A 36 8.31 -16.55 6.47
C SER A 36 7.22 -15.69 5.83
N VAL A 37 6.16 -16.36 5.36
CA VAL A 37 5.08 -15.72 4.61
C VAL A 37 3.74 -16.10 5.21
N ALA A 38 2.84 -15.13 5.33
CA ALA A 38 1.45 -15.32 5.68
C ALA A 38 0.58 -14.43 4.77
N GLN A 39 -0.70 -14.72 4.63
CA GLN A 39 -1.57 -14.00 3.70
C GLN A 39 -2.60 -13.16 4.44
N PHE A 40 -2.84 -11.94 3.96
CA PHE A 40 -3.96 -11.16 4.43
C PHE A 40 -5.28 -11.61 3.79
N PRO A 41 -6.37 -11.74 4.55
CA PRO A 41 -7.62 -12.33 4.08
C PRO A 41 -8.42 -11.44 3.10
N GLY A 42 -7.95 -10.24 2.83
CA GLY A 42 -8.59 -9.27 1.91
C GLY A 42 -7.91 -9.21 0.55
N GLY A 43 -8.60 -8.66 -0.45
CA GLY A 43 -8.03 -8.37 -1.77
C GLY A 43 -8.40 -9.40 -2.84
N HIS A 44 -9.53 -9.18 -3.53
CA HIS A 44 -9.92 -10.01 -4.68
C HIS A 44 -9.19 -9.61 -5.96
N SER A 45 -8.75 -8.35 -6.06
CA SER A 45 -8.07 -7.83 -7.25
C SER A 45 -6.55 -8.02 -7.21
N ASN A 46 -5.95 -7.97 -6.04
CA ASN A 46 -4.52 -8.23 -5.82
C ASN A 46 -4.33 -9.03 -4.53
N LEU A 47 -3.38 -9.94 -4.55
CA LEU A 47 -3.02 -10.73 -3.38
C LEU A 47 -2.03 -9.93 -2.52
N THR A 48 -2.23 -10.01 -1.23
CA THR A 48 -1.42 -9.28 -0.25
C THR A 48 -0.89 -10.26 0.80
N TYR A 49 0.42 -10.25 1.00
CA TYR A 49 1.10 -11.14 1.94
C TYR A 49 1.88 -10.33 2.97
N LEU A 50 1.97 -10.88 4.17
CA LEU A 50 2.99 -10.49 5.15
C LEU A 50 4.23 -11.33 4.87
N VAL A 51 5.35 -10.66 4.64
CA VAL A 51 6.66 -11.29 4.51
C VAL A 51 7.51 -10.85 5.70
N ARG A 52 7.96 -11.81 6.50
CA ARG A 52 9.00 -11.57 7.51
C ARG A 52 10.33 -11.97 6.94
N HIS A 53 11.33 -11.14 7.14
CA HIS A 53 12.71 -11.39 6.73
C HIS A 53 13.64 -10.94 7.86
N GLY A 54 14.17 -11.90 8.60
CA GLY A 54 14.83 -11.63 9.87
C GLY A 54 13.89 -10.88 10.82
N ASP A 55 14.33 -9.76 11.38
CA ASP A 55 13.55 -8.92 12.29
C ASP A 55 12.61 -7.93 11.59
N ARG A 56 12.59 -7.92 10.26
CA ARG A 56 11.80 -6.96 9.48
C ARG A 56 10.52 -7.57 8.94
N GLU A 57 9.49 -6.75 8.86
CA GLU A 57 8.20 -7.09 8.25
C GLU A 57 7.93 -6.24 7.02
N TYR A 58 7.52 -6.88 5.94
CA TYR A 58 7.13 -6.25 4.69
C TYR A 58 5.72 -6.69 4.29
N VAL A 59 5.05 -5.87 3.53
CA VAL A 59 3.84 -6.25 2.81
C VAL A 59 4.20 -6.45 1.35
N LEU A 60 3.98 -7.65 0.84
CA LEU A 60 4.14 -7.99 -0.56
C LEU A 60 2.78 -7.92 -1.26
N ARG A 61 2.72 -7.21 -2.38
CA ARG A 61 1.54 -7.19 -3.25
C ARG A 61 1.87 -7.72 -4.63
N ARG A 62 0.99 -8.58 -5.13
CA ARG A 62 1.07 -9.15 -6.48
C ARG A 62 -0.32 -9.35 -7.08
N PRO A 63 -0.42 -9.48 -8.41
CA PRO A 63 -1.67 -9.89 -9.05
C PRO A 63 -2.04 -11.32 -8.69
N PRO A 64 -3.32 -11.70 -8.87
CA PRO A 64 -3.76 -13.08 -8.74
C PRO A 64 -3.03 -14.01 -9.70
N PHE A 65 -2.96 -15.29 -9.33
CA PHE A 65 -2.41 -16.32 -10.20
C PHE A 65 -3.26 -16.45 -11.48
N GLY A 66 -2.59 -16.70 -12.62
CA GLY A 66 -3.27 -16.90 -13.91
C GLY A 66 -3.51 -15.65 -14.75
N ASN A 67 -3.38 -14.44 -14.23
CA ASN A 67 -3.67 -13.19 -14.96
C ASN A 67 -2.36 -12.44 -15.30
N LYS A 68 -1.70 -12.82 -16.41
CA LYS A 68 -0.31 -12.40 -16.69
C LYS A 68 -0.15 -11.02 -17.35
N VAL A 69 -1.10 -10.52 -18.13
CA VAL A 69 -0.83 -9.39 -19.04
C VAL A 69 -1.29 -8.04 -18.55
N LYS A 70 -2.46 -7.94 -17.93
CA LYS A 70 -3.00 -6.66 -17.44
C LYS A 70 -2.38 -6.20 -16.11
N SER A 71 -1.90 -7.13 -15.34
CA SER A 71 -1.48 -6.94 -13.96
C SER A 71 -0.06 -6.38 -13.78
N ALA A 72 0.82 -6.57 -14.77
CA ALA A 72 2.18 -6.02 -14.70
C ALA A 72 2.19 -4.48 -14.69
N HIS A 73 1.34 -3.87 -15.51
CA HIS A 73 1.20 -2.41 -15.55
C HIS A 73 0.57 -1.85 -14.27
N ASP A 74 -0.32 -2.59 -13.64
CA ASP A 74 -0.99 -2.15 -12.40
C ASP A 74 -0.03 -2.16 -11.21
N MET A 75 0.84 -3.16 -11.07
CA MET A 75 1.83 -3.20 -9.99
C MET A 75 2.86 -2.07 -10.10
N GLY A 76 3.37 -1.80 -11.30
CA GLY A 76 4.30 -0.70 -11.54
C GLY A 76 3.67 0.67 -11.30
N ARG A 77 2.41 0.83 -11.67
CA ARG A 77 1.65 2.06 -11.41
C ARG A 77 1.41 2.25 -9.91
N GLU A 78 0.95 1.20 -9.21
CA GLU A 78 0.77 1.26 -7.76
C GLU A 78 2.07 1.61 -7.05
N PHE A 79 3.18 0.96 -7.40
CA PHE A 79 4.49 1.24 -6.85
C PHE A 79 4.93 2.70 -7.08
N THR A 80 4.74 3.21 -8.30
CA THR A 80 5.09 4.58 -8.66
C THR A 80 4.26 5.60 -7.89
N VAL A 81 2.94 5.37 -7.79
CA VAL A 81 2.04 6.25 -7.03
C VAL A 81 2.43 6.25 -5.55
N LEU A 82 2.68 5.06 -4.99
CA LEU A 82 3.05 4.93 -3.58
C LEU A 82 4.41 5.59 -3.28
N THR A 83 5.37 5.49 -4.20
CA THR A 83 6.67 6.16 -4.09
C THR A 83 6.51 7.68 -4.01
N LYS A 84 5.70 8.26 -4.89
CA LYS A 84 5.42 9.70 -4.88
C LYS A 84 4.62 10.13 -3.64
N LEU A 85 3.64 9.33 -3.26
CA LEU A 85 2.78 9.64 -2.11
C LEU A 85 3.57 9.59 -0.80
N SER A 86 4.39 8.57 -0.59
CA SER A 86 5.17 8.42 0.64
C SER A 86 6.23 9.52 0.83
N ALA A 87 6.62 10.20 -0.24
CA ALA A 87 7.53 11.35 -0.17
C ALA A 87 6.87 12.61 0.41
N VAL A 88 5.53 12.73 0.30
CA VAL A 88 4.78 13.94 0.71
C VAL A 88 3.76 13.66 1.84
N TYR A 89 3.52 12.40 2.15
CA TYR A 89 2.54 11.99 3.15
C TYR A 89 3.12 10.85 4.01
N ASP A 90 3.48 11.17 5.22
CA ASP A 90 4.17 10.30 6.18
C ASP A 90 3.36 9.09 6.65
N ARG A 91 2.04 9.10 6.41
CA ARG A 91 1.13 7.98 6.72
C ARG A 91 1.05 6.95 5.60
N ALA A 92 1.54 7.26 4.41
CA ALA A 92 1.62 6.29 3.33
C ALA A 92 2.72 5.26 3.60
N PRO A 93 2.50 3.97 3.31
CA PRO A 93 3.55 2.97 3.40
C PRO A 93 4.70 3.30 2.45
N ARG A 94 5.94 3.13 2.91
CA ARG A 94 7.11 3.28 2.03
C ARG A 94 7.24 2.07 1.12
N PRO A 95 7.36 2.23 -0.20
CA PRO A 95 7.77 1.15 -1.08
C PRO A 95 9.27 0.89 -0.94
N PHE A 96 9.69 -0.38 -0.96
CA PHE A 96 11.09 -0.77 -0.79
C PHE A 96 11.70 -1.36 -2.05
N ALA A 97 10.97 -2.22 -2.74
CA ALA A 97 11.46 -2.91 -3.93
C ALA A 97 10.30 -3.23 -4.88
N TYR A 98 10.59 -3.22 -6.16
CA TYR A 98 9.67 -3.63 -7.23
C TYR A 98 10.37 -4.64 -8.15
N GLU A 99 9.72 -5.78 -8.35
CA GLU A 99 10.14 -6.81 -9.28
C GLU A 99 9.19 -6.81 -10.47
N PRO A 100 9.61 -6.26 -11.63
CA PRO A 100 8.74 -6.06 -12.79
C PRO A 100 8.62 -7.26 -13.71
N THR A 101 9.57 -8.21 -13.68
CA THR A 101 9.70 -9.25 -14.70
C THR A 101 8.78 -10.44 -14.45
N GLY A 102 8.53 -10.73 -13.18
CA GLY A 102 7.84 -11.95 -12.76
C GLY A 102 8.74 -13.18 -12.66
N ASP A 103 10.05 -13.03 -12.81
CA ASP A 103 10.99 -14.16 -12.79
C ASP A 103 11.08 -14.83 -11.42
N VAL A 104 10.86 -14.05 -10.36
CA VAL A 104 10.96 -14.55 -8.99
C VAL A 104 9.71 -15.37 -8.61
N LEU A 105 8.51 -14.80 -8.78
CA LEU A 105 7.26 -15.37 -8.29
C LEU A 105 6.24 -15.68 -9.40
N GLY A 106 6.64 -15.67 -10.65
CA GLY A 106 5.75 -15.91 -11.80
C GLY A 106 4.84 -14.73 -12.16
N ALA A 107 4.94 -13.62 -11.46
CA ALA A 107 4.26 -12.36 -11.75
C ALA A 107 5.00 -11.20 -11.09
N PRO A 108 4.87 -9.97 -11.63
CA PRO A 108 5.41 -8.78 -10.99
C PRO A 108 4.86 -8.60 -9.57
N PHE A 109 5.71 -8.12 -8.69
CA PHE A 109 5.29 -7.79 -7.33
C PHE A 109 6.08 -6.61 -6.78
N TYR A 110 5.59 -6.02 -5.71
CA TYR A 110 6.36 -5.04 -4.96
C TYR A 110 6.26 -5.27 -3.46
N LEU A 111 7.27 -4.77 -2.76
CA LEU A 111 7.39 -4.78 -1.31
C LEU A 111 7.22 -3.36 -0.77
N MET A 112 6.44 -3.24 0.28
CA MET A 112 6.25 -1.98 1.00
C MET A 112 6.29 -2.17 2.51
N GLU A 113 6.39 -1.07 3.22
CA GLU A 113 6.30 -1.01 4.66
C GLU A 113 4.98 -1.58 5.18
N ARG A 114 5.06 -2.40 6.23
CA ARG A 114 3.87 -2.79 6.98
C ARG A 114 3.42 -1.67 7.89
N ARG A 115 2.27 -1.08 7.60
CA ARG A 115 1.57 -0.19 8.51
C ARG A 115 0.55 -0.99 9.32
N ARG A 116 0.73 -1.02 10.63
CA ARG A 116 -0.22 -1.66 11.54
C ARG A 116 -1.38 -0.70 11.81
N GLY A 117 -2.59 -1.22 11.82
CA GLY A 117 -3.78 -0.41 12.05
C GLY A 117 -5.06 -1.21 11.85
N VAL A 118 -6.18 -0.52 11.95
CA VAL A 118 -7.50 -1.07 11.74
C VAL A 118 -7.96 -0.79 10.31
N ILE A 119 -8.32 -1.83 9.57
CA ILE A 119 -8.95 -1.67 8.26
C ILE A 119 -10.44 -1.43 8.49
N LEU A 120 -10.88 -0.22 8.19
CA LEU A 120 -12.30 0.13 8.23
C LEU A 120 -13.00 -0.52 7.04
N ARG A 121 -13.89 -1.46 7.33
CA ARG A 121 -14.74 -2.13 6.35
C ARG A 121 -16.14 -1.52 6.38
N LYS A 122 -17.17 -2.32 6.13
CA LYS A 122 -18.57 -1.88 6.08
C LYS A 122 -19.04 -1.30 7.42
N ASP A 123 -18.65 -1.90 8.52
CA ASP A 123 -19.06 -1.46 9.86
C ASP A 123 -17.88 -0.79 10.58
N LEU A 124 -18.16 0.36 11.20
CA LEU A 124 -17.18 1.04 12.05
C LEU A 124 -17.07 0.31 13.38
N PRO A 125 -15.87 0.13 13.94
CA PRO A 125 -15.71 -0.31 15.32
C PRO A 125 -16.49 0.58 16.29
N ALA A 126 -17.09 0.00 17.31
CA ALA A 126 -17.96 0.71 18.25
C ALA A 126 -17.27 1.93 18.90
N GLU A 127 -15.97 1.84 19.11
CA GLU A 127 -15.14 2.91 19.67
C GLU A 127 -15.02 4.13 18.74
N LEU A 128 -15.13 3.90 17.43
CA LEU A 128 -15.07 4.97 16.42
C LEU A 128 -16.46 5.53 16.10
N VAL A 129 -17.53 4.82 16.44
CA VAL A 129 -18.92 5.29 16.22
C VAL A 129 -19.20 6.55 17.02
N ASN A 130 -18.65 6.65 18.23
CA ASN A 130 -18.85 7.81 19.11
C ASN A 130 -17.93 9.01 18.78
N ASP A 131 -16.96 8.87 17.87
CA ASP A 131 -15.99 9.92 17.55
C ASP A 131 -16.24 10.60 16.19
N HIS A 132 -17.44 10.46 15.63
CA HIS A 132 -17.83 11.09 14.36
C HIS A 132 -17.58 12.60 14.31
N ALA A 133 -17.64 13.29 15.44
CA ALA A 133 -17.36 14.72 15.53
C ALA A 133 -15.87 15.04 15.29
N ARG A 134 -14.94 14.15 15.67
CA ARG A 134 -13.50 14.33 15.49
C ARG A 134 -13.06 14.05 14.06
N VAL A 135 -13.63 13.02 13.41
CA VAL A 135 -13.29 12.66 12.01
C VAL A 135 -13.74 13.77 11.06
N ARG A 136 -14.93 14.35 11.25
CA ARG A 136 -15.42 15.46 10.43
C ARG A 136 -14.62 16.76 10.60
N ARG A 137 -14.05 17.03 11.76
CA ARG A 137 -13.25 18.25 11.99
C ARG A 137 -11.87 18.23 11.33
N ARG A 138 -11.28 17.06 11.07
CA ARG A 138 -10.01 16.95 10.35
C ARG A 138 -10.13 17.10 8.82
N GLY A 139 -11.32 16.90 8.25
CA GLY A 139 -11.59 17.09 6.83
C GLY A 139 -11.85 18.53 6.39
N ARG A 140 -12.03 19.47 7.31
CA ARG A 140 -12.24 20.91 7.03
C ARG A 140 -11.06 21.74 7.54
N ARG A 141 -9.87 21.55 7.00
CA ARG A 141 -8.92 22.65 6.91
C ARG A 141 -9.18 23.36 5.59
N SER A 142 -10.00 24.41 5.67
CA SER A 142 -10.13 25.39 4.61
C SER A 142 -8.74 25.91 4.26
N ALA A 143 -8.34 25.74 3.00
CA ALA A 143 -7.23 26.50 2.48
C ALA A 143 -7.51 28.00 2.68
N PRO A 144 -6.55 28.82 3.14
CA PRO A 144 -6.74 30.25 3.19
C PRO A 144 -6.98 30.74 1.77
N GLY A 145 -8.14 31.35 1.53
CA GLY A 145 -8.48 31.98 0.26
C GLY A 145 -7.43 33.03 -0.08
N ARG A 146 -6.65 32.80 -1.13
CA ARG A 146 -5.89 33.85 -1.77
C ARG A 146 -6.90 34.70 -2.50
N GLY A 147 -7.22 35.86 -1.91
CA GLY A 147 -7.93 36.92 -2.61
C GLY A 147 -7.12 37.31 -3.86
N ILE A 148 -7.72 37.19 -5.01
CA ILE A 148 -7.20 37.76 -6.27
C ILE A 148 -7.44 39.25 -6.18
N PRO A 149 -6.43 40.14 -6.21
CA PRO A 149 -6.65 41.56 -6.31
C PRO A 149 -7.24 41.87 -7.69
N ALA A 150 -8.34 42.62 -7.70
CA ALA A 150 -8.91 43.13 -8.92
C ALA A 150 -7.89 44.05 -9.60
N GLY A 151 -7.31 43.60 -10.69
CA GLY A 151 -6.46 44.39 -11.55
C GLY A 151 -7.31 45.35 -12.38
N SER A 152 -7.06 46.63 -12.25
CA SER A 152 -7.60 47.73 -13.06
C SER A 152 -7.23 47.55 -14.53
N VAL A 153 -8.21 47.64 -15.40
CA VAL A 153 -8.01 47.71 -16.85
C VAL A 153 -7.57 49.14 -17.20
N PRO A 154 -6.41 49.38 -17.81
CA PRO A 154 -6.11 50.66 -18.39
C PRO A 154 -6.82 50.82 -19.74
N GLY A 155 -7.51 51.96 -19.93
CA GLY A 155 -8.16 52.33 -21.16
C GLY A 155 -7.15 52.53 -22.29
N GLY A 156 -7.52 52.08 -23.51
CA GLY A 156 -6.80 52.37 -24.74
C GLY A 156 -7.04 53.79 -25.21
N PRO A 157 -6.06 54.38 -25.91
CA PRO A 157 -6.23 55.68 -26.55
C PRO A 157 -6.91 55.55 -27.90
N GLU A 158 -7.44 56.64 -28.34
CA GLU A 158 -8.09 56.97 -29.60
C GLU A 158 -7.34 56.47 -30.83
#